data_34874cd812d98129cc7f830d3a10fdad
#
_entry.id   34874cd812d98129cc7f830d3a10fdad
#
_cell.length_a   1.000
_cell.length_b   1.000
_cell.length_c   1.000
_cell.angle_alpha   90.00
_cell.angle_beta   90.00
_cell.angle_gamma   90.00
#
_symmetry.space_group_name_H-M   'P 1'
#
loop_
_entity.id
_entity.type
_entity.pdbx_description
1 polymer ?
#
loop_
_entity_poly.entity_id
_entity_poly.type
_entity_poly.pdbx_seq_one_letter_code
_entity_poly.pdbx_strand_id
1 'polypeptide(L)'
;MNDTSLTAHRDNSGDGIFSYRIGSGKYYVVNMPSLVQQVFAQRGNVLNKQRTLEWFMKTAFDDKFSTRDEHEAFHGHHNALNLMLKEDFINEATGKTACAVEVEAAKLVTEAPWLYPDAEGKPMELWEEAGQVRFNHDGTFEANFYDLIVNYMGQIVIDMLWGKALIKNHPNLQADMWHFDEGVHHIITKFLANITAAGRRAVAARERLTIAMHEWHEAVATKQAGRDPGAQWGALDDISQVMQDRVKVWIATKASETLQKTNDVSVLWGVNVNSNKNVFWMLMQIYSRSHLLSDIREEIAPYVHISPCGERGPDGFPKLNINIDGLMKHCPLIKAAFYETMRMNMSGLGIREVIKDVVLKESASDAELFGKKRPQAYTIPAGSTLVLANGTMQMDQRIFANPEQFYPERFIEEGPDGAPRVTMKNLHTFGGGLYKCKGRYFAEKEVLIFASSLLVMWDVAPVNGEELEVPKMGYAGASRSPLEDVRVRLTRRYN
;
A
#
# COMPACT_ATOMS: atom_id res chain seq x y z
N MET A 1 -21.86 -2.55 -0.44
CA MET A 1 -22.21 -2.00 -1.77
C MET A 1 -20.95 -2.14 -2.61
N ASN A 2 -21.01 -2.81 -3.74
CA ASN A 2 -19.86 -2.98 -4.63
C ASN A 2 -19.74 -1.79 -5.60
N ASP A 3 -18.59 -1.61 -6.22
CA ASP A 3 -18.34 -0.51 -7.17
C ASP A 3 -19.36 -0.48 -8.33
N THR A 4 -19.84 -1.64 -8.76
CA THR A 4 -20.85 -1.77 -9.82
C THR A 4 -22.18 -1.10 -9.45
N SER A 5 -22.64 -1.27 -8.20
CA SER A 5 -23.87 -0.64 -7.73
C SER A 5 -23.75 0.88 -7.61
N LEU A 6 -22.61 1.37 -7.14
CA LEU A 6 -22.33 2.81 -7.05
C LEU A 6 -22.20 3.43 -8.45
N THR A 7 -21.57 2.74 -9.38
CA THR A 7 -21.44 3.15 -10.79
C THR A 7 -22.80 3.25 -11.46
N ALA A 8 -23.66 2.25 -11.34
CA ALA A 8 -24.99 2.28 -11.92
C ALA A 8 -25.86 3.44 -11.39
N HIS A 9 -25.77 3.74 -10.09
CA HIS A 9 -26.49 4.89 -9.53
C HIS A 9 -25.94 6.22 -10.03
N ARG A 10 -24.61 6.38 -10.12
CA ARG A 10 -23.96 7.56 -10.68
C ARG A 10 -24.44 7.82 -12.11
N ASP A 11 -24.44 6.80 -12.96
CA ASP A 11 -24.76 6.93 -14.38
C ASP A 11 -26.23 7.26 -14.61
N ASN A 12 -27.10 6.75 -13.75
CA ASN A 12 -28.53 7.00 -13.84
C ASN A 12 -28.98 8.34 -13.27
N SER A 13 -28.31 8.89 -12.25
CA SER A 13 -28.77 10.10 -11.58
C SER A 13 -28.21 11.38 -12.20
N GLY A 14 -27.00 11.34 -12.78
CA GLY A 14 -26.27 12.54 -13.23
C GLY A 14 -25.96 13.54 -12.12
N ASP A 15 -26.33 13.23 -10.87
CA ASP A 15 -26.13 14.11 -9.72
C ASP A 15 -24.74 13.94 -9.10
N GLY A 16 -24.13 15.04 -8.64
CA GLY A 16 -22.85 15.03 -7.94
C GLY A 16 -22.92 14.36 -6.57
N ILE A 17 -24.12 14.31 -5.99
CA ILE A 17 -24.39 13.60 -4.73
C ILE A 17 -25.73 12.88 -4.84
N PHE A 18 -25.74 11.58 -4.53
CA PHE A 18 -26.96 10.83 -4.30
C PHE A 18 -26.98 10.24 -2.87
N SER A 19 -28.15 9.86 -2.39
CA SER A 19 -28.29 9.32 -1.04
C SER A 19 -29.02 7.98 -1.01
N TYR A 20 -28.64 7.15 -0.04
CA TYR A 20 -29.32 5.90 0.27
C TYR A 20 -29.43 5.68 1.78
N ARG A 21 -30.22 4.68 2.18
CA ARG A 21 -30.37 4.28 3.58
C ARG A 21 -29.95 2.83 3.79
N ILE A 22 -29.20 2.59 4.87
CA ILE A 22 -28.93 1.25 5.38
C ILE A 22 -29.38 1.24 6.86
N GLY A 23 -30.42 0.47 7.18
CA GLY A 23 -31.02 0.54 8.50
C GLY A 23 -31.50 1.95 8.83
N SER A 24 -31.11 2.48 9.98
CA SER A 24 -31.37 3.87 10.39
C SER A 24 -30.40 4.90 9.81
N GLY A 25 -29.27 4.45 9.23
CA GLY A 25 -28.21 5.32 8.71
C GLY A 25 -28.57 5.93 7.36
N LYS A 26 -28.31 7.24 7.20
CA LYS A 26 -28.41 7.95 5.93
C LYS A 26 -27.03 8.27 5.39
N TYR A 27 -26.77 7.80 4.17
CA TYR A 27 -25.49 7.89 3.49
C TYR A 27 -25.62 8.77 2.24
N TYR A 28 -24.66 9.67 2.05
CA TYR A 28 -24.56 10.53 0.87
C TYR A 28 -23.27 10.20 0.13
N VAL A 29 -23.39 9.74 -1.10
CA VAL A 29 -22.24 9.40 -1.95
C VAL A 29 -21.86 10.58 -2.79
N VAL A 30 -20.59 10.98 -2.72
CA VAL A 30 -20.02 12.12 -3.45
C VAL A 30 -19.24 11.59 -4.63
N ASN A 31 -19.58 12.06 -5.85
CA ASN A 31 -19.06 11.54 -7.12
C ASN A 31 -18.40 12.61 -8.02
N MET A 32 -18.25 13.85 -7.55
CA MET A 32 -17.66 14.92 -8.36
C MET A 32 -16.40 15.49 -7.72
N PRO A 33 -15.35 15.79 -8.51
CA PRO A 33 -14.07 16.29 -8.00
C PRO A 33 -14.20 17.55 -7.12
N SER A 34 -14.95 18.56 -7.54
CA SER A 34 -15.11 19.79 -6.76
C SER A 34 -15.80 19.59 -5.43
N LEU A 35 -16.74 18.66 -5.35
CA LEU A 35 -17.42 18.29 -4.10
C LEU A 35 -16.47 17.54 -3.16
N VAL A 36 -15.66 16.63 -3.69
CA VAL A 36 -14.63 15.92 -2.91
C VAL A 36 -13.60 16.89 -2.33
N GLN A 37 -13.15 17.88 -3.12
CA GLN A 37 -12.23 18.90 -2.64
C GLN A 37 -12.85 19.71 -1.49
N GLN A 38 -14.13 20.08 -1.58
CA GLN A 38 -14.82 20.77 -0.50
C GLN A 38 -14.97 19.92 0.76
N VAL A 39 -15.21 18.59 0.62
CA VAL A 39 -15.20 17.66 1.76
C VAL A 39 -13.82 17.63 2.43
N PHE A 40 -12.75 17.63 1.65
CA PHE A 40 -11.39 17.65 2.19
C PHE A 40 -11.01 18.98 2.87
N ALA A 41 -11.60 20.08 2.45
CA ALA A 41 -11.38 21.39 3.03
C ALA A 41 -12.12 21.61 4.37
N GLN A 42 -13.06 20.73 4.74
CA GLN A 42 -13.82 20.87 5.97
C GLN A 42 -12.98 20.63 7.23
N ARG A 43 -13.29 21.38 8.28
CA ARG A 43 -12.67 21.19 9.60
C ARG A 43 -13.22 19.95 10.31
N GLY A 44 -12.44 19.36 11.21
CA GLY A 44 -12.81 18.16 11.95
C GLY A 44 -14.06 18.31 12.85
N ASN A 45 -14.44 19.53 13.22
CA ASN A 45 -15.68 19.82 13.94
C ASN A 45 -16.92 19.97 13.04
N VAL A 46 -16.75 19.85 11.72
CA VAL A 46 -17.84 19.80 10.74
C VAL A 46 -17.93 18.41 10.13
N LEU A 47 -16.81 17.88 9.65
CA LEU A 47 -16.69 16.52 9.13
C LEU A 47 -15.53 15.80 9.80
N ASN A 48 -15.77 14.61 10.35
CA ASN A 48 -14.69 13.77 10.87
C ASN A 48 -14.87 12.29 10.49
N LYS A 49 -13.98 11.43 10.93
CA LYS A 49 -14.08 9.97 10.72
C LYS A 49 -13.84 9.17 12.00
N GLN A 50 -13.92 9.82 13.16
CA GLN A 50 -13.49 9.20 14.42
C GLN A 50 -14.29 7.93 14.74
N ARG A 51 -15.63 8.00 14.69
CA ARG A 51 -16.48 6.83 14.96
C ARG A 51 -16.26 5.71 13.95
N THR A 52 -16.05 6.07 12.68
CA THR A 52 -15.77 5.10 11.62
C THR A 52 -14.41 4.42 11.87
N LEU A 53 -13.39 5.18 12.27
CA LEU A 53 -12.08 4.64 12.60
C LEU A 53 -12.17 3.73 13.83
N GLU A 54 -12.82 4.16 14.89
CA GLU A 54 -13.04 3.36 16.10
C GLU A 54 -13.83 2.08 15.79
N TRP A 55 -14.89 2.18 14.99
CA TRP A 55 -15.64 1.03 14.54
C TRP A 55 -14.78 0.04 13.75
N PHE A 56 -13.94 0.55 12.85
CA PHE A 56 -13.03 -0.25 12.07
C PHE A 56 -12.00 -0.96 12.96
N MET A 57 -11.36 -0.24 13.87
CA MET A 57 -10.40 -0.80 14.81
C MET A 57 -11.04 -1.89 15.69
N LYS A 58 -12.22 -1.62 16.24
CA LYS A 58 -12.97 -2.60 17.04
C LYS A 58 -13.40 -3.83 16.23
N THR A 59 -13.72 -3.67 14.96
CA THR A 59 -14.28 -4.76 14.16
C THR A 59 -13.19 -5.55 13.47
N ALA A 60 -12.24 -4.89 12.80
CA ALA A 60 -11.19 -5.55 12.04
C ALA A 60 -10.08 -6.09 12.95
N PHE A 61 -9.63 -5.30 13.94
CA PHE A 61 -8.48 -5.61 14.77
C PHE A 61 -8.83 -6.11 16.17
N ASP A 62 -10.12 -6.21 16.52
CA ASP A 62 -10.61 -6.61 17.85
C ASP A 62 -10.17 -5.66 18.98
N ASP A 63 -10.02 -4.38 18.67
CA ASP A 63 -9.66 -3.38 19.65
C ASP A 63 -10.79 -3.16 20.66
N LYS A 64 -10.42 -2.93 21.93
CA LYS A 64 -11.37 -2.84 23.05
C LYS A 64 -11.24 -1.55 23.85
N PHE A 65 -10.75 -0.48 23.22
CA PHE A 65 -10.68 0.79 23.92
C PHE A 65 -12.08 1.28 24.35
N SER A 66 -12.20 1.56 25.64
CA SER A 66 -13.47 1.88 26.29
C SER A 66 -13.37 3.08 27.23
N THR A 67 -12.17 3.44 27.66
CA THR A 67 -11.92 4.55 28.57
C THR A 67 -11.44 5.80 27.84
N ARG A 68 -11.52 6.95 28.51
CA ARG A 68 -10.99 8.21 27.99
C ARG A 68 -9.48 8.15 27.77
N ASP A 69 -8.76 7.53 28.71
CA ASP A 69 -7.32 7.41 28.65
C ASP A 69 -6.87 6.55 27.46
N GLU A 70 -7.63 5.49 27.14
CA GLU A 70 -7.39 4.66 25.95
C GLU A 70 -7.64 5.44 24.64
N HIS A 71 -8.67 6.30 24.59
CA HIS A 71 -8.87 7.19 23.46
C HIS A 71 -7.73 8.21 23.31
N GLU A 72 -7.24 8.78 24.40
CA GLU A 72 -6.10 9.70 24.39
C GLU A 72 -4.82 8.98 23.96
N ALA A 73 -4.57 7.77 24.43
CA ALA A 73 -3.47 6.92 24.03
C ALA A 73 -3.51 6.61 22.52
N PHE A 74 -4.67 6.22 22.01
CA PHE A 74 -4.89 5.95 20.58
C PHE A 74 -4.57 7.18 19.73
N HIS A 75 -5.01 8.35 20.12
CA HIS A 75 -4.71 9.59 19.41
C HIS A 75 -3.24 9.98 19.49
N GLY A 76 -2.61 9.85 20.66
CA GLY A 76 -1.18 10.07 20.82
C GLY A 76 -0.34 9.16 19.93
N HIS A 77 -0.71 7.90 19.85
CA HIS A 77 -0.08 6.87 19.03
C HIS A 77 -0.21 7.16 17.52
N HIS A 78 -1.39 7.58 17.10
CA HIS A 78 -1.63 8.00 15.72
C HIS A 78 -0.84 9.29 15.38
N ASN A 79 -0.64 10.17 16.35
CA ASN A 79 0.17 11.37 16.18
C ASN A 79 1.66 11.07 16.01
N ALA A 80 2.18 9.98 16.59
CA ALA A 80 3.57 9.56 16.36
C ALA A 80 3.83 9.26 14.87
N LEU A 81 2.83 8.79 14.12
CA LEU A 81 2.93 8.60 12.67
C LEU A 81 3.15 9.92 11.89
N ASN A 82 2.95 11.10 12.50
CA ASN A 82 3.30 12.36 11.85
C ASN A 82 4.81 12.50 11.62
N LEU A 83 5.66 11.73 12.30
CA LEU A 83 7.08 11.63 12.00
C LEU A 83 7.34 11.18 10.56
N MET A 84 6.47 10.34 10.00
CA MET A 84 6.55 9.90 8.60
C MET A 84 6.37 11.04 7.57
N LEU A 85 5.98 12.24 8.01
CA LEU A 85 5.91 13.45 7.17
C LEU A 85 7.17 14.31 7.25
N LYS A 86 8.06 14.02 8.18
CA LYS A 86 9.30 14.79 8.35
C LYS A 86 10.32 14.37 7.30
N GLU A 87 11.03 15.34 6.78
CA GLU A 87 12.06 15.14 5.75
C GLU A 87 13.15 14.19 6.23
N ASP A 88 13.61 14.35 7.48
CA ASP A 88 14.62 13.47 8.08
C ASP A 88 14.20 12.00 8.04
N PHE A 89 12.95 11.70 8.45
CA PHE A 89 12.42 10.34 8.37
C PHE A 89 12.33 9.84 6.93
N ILE A 90 11.79 10.68 6.03
CA ILE A 90 11.62 10.28 4.62
C ILE A 90 12.98 9.96 4.00
N ASN A 91 13.99 10.78 4.24
CA ASN A 91 15.33 10.59 3.70
C ASN A 91 16.01 9.36 4.31
N GLU A 92 15.92 9.17 5.63
CA GLU A 92 16.47 8.00 6.32
C GLU A 92 15.81 6.70 5.83
N ALA A 93 14.48 6.63 5.88
CA ALA A 93 13.74 5.46 5.48
C ALA A 93 13.94 5.11 3.99
N THR A 94 13.91 6.12 3.12
CA THR A 94 14.15 5.94 1.69
C THR A 94 15.59 5.49 1.42
N GLY A 95 16.57 6.08 2.11
CA GLY A 95 17.98 5.68 2.00
C GLY A 95 18.19 4.23 2.47
N LYS A 96 17.63 3.83 3.60
CA LYS A 96 17.68 2.44 4.09
C LYS A 96 17.03 1.47 3.09
N THR A 97 15.86 1.83 2.54
CA THR A 97 15.18 1.02 1.53
C THR A 97 16.04 0.89 0.29
N ALA A 98 16.60 1.97 -0.24
CA ALA A 98 17.47 1.92 -1.41
C ALA A 98 18.71 1.06 -1.18
N CYS A 99 19.40 1.26 -0.05
CA CYS A 99 20.57 0.45 0.31
C CYS A 99 20.25 -1.06 0.40
N ALA A 100 19.08 -1.41 0.94
CA ALA A 100 18.64 -2.80 0.98
C ALA A 100 18.34 -3.32 -0.44
N VAL A 101 17.58 -2.58 -1.23
CA VAL A 101 17.20 -2.97 -2.60
C VAL A 101 18.41 -3.04 -3.53
N GLU A 102 19.41 -2.16 -3.38
CA GLU A 102 20.67 -2.22 -4.14
C GLU A 102 21.37 -3.60 -4.03
N VAL A 103 21.25 -4.24 -2.89
CA VAL A 103 21.85 -5.55 -2.61
C VAL A 103 20.88 -6.70 -2.91
N GLU A 104 19.62 -6.53 -2.56
CA GLU A 104 18.63 -7.61 -2.59
C GLU A 104 17.91 -7.75 -3.94
N ALA A 105 17.87 -6.72 -4.81
CA ALA A 105 17.15 -6.80 -6.08
C ALA A 105 17.70 -7.88 -7.03
N ALA A 106 19.01 -8.13 -7.01
CA ALA A 106 19.63 -9.22 -7.75
C ALA A 106 19.25 -10.61 -7.19
N LYS A 107 18.84 -10.65 -5.93
CA LYS A 107 18.49 -11.86 -5.17
C LYS A 107 16.99 -12.05 -5.02
N LEU A 108 16.17 -11.37 -5.85
CA LEU A 108 14.71 -11.63 -5.87
C LEU A 108 14.43 -13.12 -6.02
N VAL A 109 15.26 -13.79 -6.81
CA VAL A 109 15.31 -15.25 -6.87
C VAL A 109 16.77 -15.69 -6.83
N THR A 110 17.08 -16.55 -5.88
CA THR A 110 18.40 -17.19 -5.70
C THR A 110 18.45 -18.53 -6.42
N GLU A 111 19.65 -19.12 -6.57
CA GLU A 111 19.77 -20.48 -7.06
C GLU A 111 19.31 -21.46 -5.99
N ALA A 112 18.47 -22.41 -6.41
CA ALA A 112 17.89 -23.36 -5.47
C ALA A 112 18.95 -24.34 -4.92
N PRO A 113 19.01 -24.53 -3.60
CA PRO A 113 20.02 -25.38 -2.94
C PRO A 113 20.02 -26.83 -3.40
N TRP A 114 18.89 -27.36 -3.86
CA TRP A 114 18.75 -28.77 -4.26
C TRP A 114 19.42 -29.13 -5.61
N LEU A 115 19.86 -28.15 -6.39
CA LEU A 115 20.60 -28.40 -7.66
C LEU A 115 22.06 -28.74 -7.43
N TYR A 116 22.57 -28.44 -6.26
CA TYR A 116 23.93 -28.76 -5.85
C TYR A 116 23.88 -29.56 -4.53
N PRO A 117 23.70 -30.90 -4.58
CA PRO A 117 23.59 -31.73 -3.39
C PRO A 117 24.77 -31.62 -2.43
N ASP A 118 25.94 -31.23 -2.93
CA ASP A 118 27.18 -31.07 -2.19
C ASP A 118 27.45 -29.62 -1.73
N ALA A 119 26.67 -28.66 -2.17
CA ALA A 119 26.67 -27.33 -1.58
C ALA A 119 25.81 -27.39 -0.31
N GLU A 120 26.34 -27.02 0.85
CA GLU A 120 25.54 -26.73 2.03
C GLU A 120 24.54 -25.63 1.63
N GLY A 121 23.38 -26.07 1.14
CA GLY A 121 22.41 -25.22 0.47
C GLY A 121 21.93 -24.12 1.38
N LYS A 122 22.07 -22.87 0.97
CA LYS A 122 21.39 -21.76 1.61
C LYS A 122 19.88 -22.03 1.52
N PRO A 123 19.13 -21.98 2.62
CA PRO A 123 17.68 -22.17 2.57
C PRO A 123 17.06 -21.09 1.66
N MET A 124 15.96 -21.44 1.01
CA MET A 124 15.16 -20.48 0.26
C MET A 124 14.75 -19.33 1.18
N GLU A 125 14.72 -18.13 0.61
CA GLU A 125 14.16 -16.98 1.32
C GLU A 125 12.62 -17.13 1.45
N LEU A 126 12.04 -16.56 2.49
CA LEU A 126 10.60 -16.70 2.76
C LEU A 126 9.71 -16.24 1.59
N TRP A 127 10.15 -15.22 0.86
CA TRP A 127 9.41 -14.74 -0.32
C TRP A 127 9.50 -15.69 -1.52
N GLU A 128 10.59 -16.44 -1.66
CA GLU A 128 10.75 -17.47 -2.70
C GLU A 128 9.84 -18.66 -2.41
N GLU A 129 9.74 -19.07 -1.14
CA GLU A 129 8.79 -20.11 -0.71
C GLU A 129 7.35 -19.67 -0.98
N ALA A 130 6.98 -18.45 -0.60
CA ALA A 130 5.66 -17.90 -0.85
C ALA A 130 5.34 -17.83 -2.35
N GLY A 131 6.28 -17.37 -3.17
CA GLY A 131 6.18 -17.31 -4.64
C GLY A 131 6.28 -18.67 -5.32
N GLN A 132 6.46 -19.77 -4.59
CA GLN A 132 6.64 -21.13 -5.14
C GLN A 132 7.65 -21.16 -6.29
N VAL A 133 8.82 -20.57 -6.03
CA VAL A 133 9.87 -20.45 -7.03
C VAL A 133 10.35 -21.83 -7.49
N ARG A 134 10.56 -21.98 -8.77
CA ARG A 134 11.15 -23.18 -9.40
C ARG A 134 12.27 -22.76 -10.34
N PHE A 135 13.37 -23.47 -10.29
CA PHE A 135 14.48 -23.29 -11.22
C PHE A 135 14.31 -24.17 -12.46
N ASN A 136 14.59 -23.63 -13.63
CA ASN A 136 14.59 -24.33 -14.90
C ASN A 136 16.03 -24.67 -15.34
N HIS A 137 16.21 -25.76 -16.09
CA HIS A 137 17.53 -26.19 -16.59
C HIS A 137 18.19 -25.19 -17.56
N ASP A 138 17.41 -24.25 -18.12
CA ASP A 138 17.90 -23.20 -19.02
C ASP A 138 18.41 -21.94 -18.28
N GLY A 139 18.48 -21.97 -16.96
CA GLY A 139 18.92 -20.85 -16.12
C GLY A 139 17.84 -19.82 -15.81
N THR A 140 16.59 -20.07 -16.22
CA THR A 140 15.43 -19.24 -15.86
C THR A 140 14.72 -19.76 -14.61
N PHE A 141 13.81 -18.95 -14.09
CA PHE A 141 13.00 -19.32 -12.93
C PHE A 141 11.51 -19.18 -13.26
N GLU A 142 10.68 -19.93 -12.58
CA GLU A 142 9.24 -19.73 -12.59
C GLU A 142 8.75 -19.40 -11.17
N ALA A 143 7.82 -18.46 -11.08
CA ALA A 143 7.24 -18.07 -9.80
C ALA A 143 5.79 -17.62 -9.93
N ASN A 144 5.03 -17.72 -8.86
CA ASN A 144 3.80 -16.99 -8.63
C ASN A 144 4.18 -15.54 -8.36
N PHE A 145 3.90 -14.66 -9.32
CA PHE A 145 4.53 -13.34 -9.34
C PHE A 145 3.97 -12.39 -8.27
N TYR A 146 2.67 -12.48 -7.99
CA TYR A 146 2.07 -11.68 -6.93
C TYR A 146 2.67 -12.03 -5.56
N ASP A 147 2.63 -13.29 -5.19
CA ASP A 147 3.14 -13.75 -3.89
C ASP A 147 4.64 -13.47 -3.75
N LEU A 148 5.41 -13.66 -4.83
CA LEU A 148 6.84 -13.34 -4.83
C LEU A 148 7.08 -11.85 -4.52
N ILE A 149 6.44 -10.94 -5.27
CA ILE A 149 6.71 -9.51 -5.17
C ILE A 149 6.22 -8.93 -3.84
N VAL A 150 5.01 -9.30 -3.40
CA VAL A 150 4.46 -8.71 -2.17
C VAL A 150 5.19 -9.20 -0.91
N ASN A 151 5.73 -10.42 -0.91
CA ASN A 151 6.50 -10.93 0.21
C ASN A 151 7.96 -10.42 0.19
N TYR A 152 8.60 -10.36 -0.99
CA TYR A 152 9.92 -9.74 -1.14
C TYR A 152 9.94 -8.29 -0.63
N MET A 153 9.02 -7.48 -1.11
CA MET A 153 8.92 -6.09 -0.68
C MET A 153 8.54 -5.99 0.81
N GLY A 154 7.60 -6.83 1.27
CA GLY A 154 7.16 -6.88 2.65
C GLY A 154 8.30 -7.19 3.62
N GLN A 155 9.19 -8.12 3.30
CA GLN A 155 10.36 -8.44 4.09
C GLN A 155 11.25 -7.20 4.31
N ILE A 156 11.63 -6.52 3.24
CA ILE A 156 12.52 -5.35 3.30
C ILE A 156 11.89 -4.22 4.10
N VAL A 157 10.60 -3.97 3.92
CA VAL A 157 9.87 -2.90 4.62
C VAL A 157 9.70 -3.19 6.10
N ILE A 158 9.38 -4.44 6.44
CA ILE A 158 9.24 -4.85 7.84
C ILE A 158 10.60 -4.76 8.54
N ASP A 159 11.66 -5.27 7.93
CA ASP A 159 13.02 -5.18 8.47
C ASP A 159 13.44 -3.72 8.69
N MET A 160 13.13 -2.82 7.75
CA MET A 160 13.47 -1.41 7.84
C MET A 160 12.71 -0.68 8.97
N LEU A 161 11.45 -1.03 9.20
CA LEU A 161 10.61 -0.34 10.20
C LEU A 161 10.69 -0.99 11.58
N TRP A 162 10.54 -2.31 11.68
CA TRP A 162 10.46 -3.05 12.94
C TRP A 162 11.75 -3.76 13.34
N GLY A 163 12.76 -3.79 12.46
CA GLY A 163 14.01 -4.51 12.63
C GLY A 163 13.91 -6.00 12.26
N LYS A 164 15.03 -6.58 11.89
CA LYS A 164 15.14 -7.98 11.39
C LYS A 164 14.71 -9.02 12.40
N ALA A 165 14.78 -8.70 13.70
CA ALA A 165 14.42 -9.63 14.76
C ALA A 165 12.94 -10.03 14.73
N LEU A 166 12.04 -9.18 14.24
CA LEU A 166 10.61 -9.48 14.18
C LEU A 166 10.31 -10.68 13.27
N ILE A 167 10.73 -10.65 12.02
CA ILE A 167 10.48 -11.77 11.09
C ILE A 167 11.29 -13.01 11.48
N LYS A 168 12.52 -12.83 11.97
CA LYS A 168 13.33 -13.95 12.44
C LYS A 168 12.64 -14.75 13.54
N ASN A 169 11.96 -14.08 14.48
CA ASN A 169 11.23 -14.73 15.57
C ASN A 169 9.83 -15.19 15.14
N HIS A 170 9.25 -14.56 14.14
CA HIS A 170 7.91 -14.87 13.63
C HIS A 170 7.94 -15.07 12.10
N PRO A 171 8.51 -16.16 11.58
CA PRO A 171 8.68 -16.37 10.13
C PRO A 171 7.36 -16.42 9.35
N ASN A 172 6.25 -16.75 10.00
CA ASN A 172 4.91 -16.76 9.40
C ASN A 172 4.22 -15.38 9.41
N LEU A 173 4.86 -14.32 9.90
CA LEU A 173 4.25 -12.98 10.06
C LEU A 173 3.65 -12.46 8.76
N GLN A 174 4.36 -12.58 7.65
CA GLN A 174 3.89 -12.11 6.35
C GLN A 174 2.72 -12.95 5.84
N ALA A 175 2.81 -14.27 5.91
CA ALA A 175 1.71 -15.16 5.52
C ALA A 175 0.43 -14.85 6.32
N ASP A 176 0.57 -14.61 7.62
CA ASP A 176 -0.56 -14.23 8.47
C ASP A 176 -1.11 -12.84 8.10
N MET A 177 -0.26 -11.90 7.74
CA MET A 177 -0.69 -10.57 7.28
C MET A 177 -1.52 -10.67 5.99
N TRP A 178 -1.12 -11.49 5.03
CA TRP A 178 -1.87 -11.69 3.78
C TRP A 178 -3.17 -12.46 4.03
N HIS A 179 -3.18 -13.50 4.86
CA HIS A 179 -4.41 -14.19 5.26
C HIS A 179 -5.40 -13.25 5.96
N PHE A 180 -4.90 -12.34 6.80
CA PHE A 180 -5.74 -11.32 7.42
C PHE A 180 -6.30 -10.35 6.37
N ASP A 181 -5.47 -9.84 5.46
CA ASP A 181 -5.89 -8.90 4.41
C ASP A 181 -6.95 -9.49 3.48
N GLU A 182 -6.77 -10.73 3.04
CA GLU A 182 -7.76 -11.45 2.21
C GLU A 182 -9.13 -11.57 2.89
N GLY A 183 -9.14 -11.81 4.18
CA GLY A 183 -10.37 -12.08 4.93
C GLY A 183 -10.89 -10.91 5.77
N VAL A 184 -10.25 -9.74 5.78
CA VAL A 184 -10.67 -8.59 6.62
C VAL A 184 -12.11 -8.15 6.33
N HIS A 185 -12.54 -8.23 5.08
CA HIS A 185 -13.92 -7.89 4.70
C HIS A 185 -14.96 -8.88 5.26
N HIS A 186 -14.60 -10.16 5.45
CA HIS A 186 -15.42 -11.13 6.15
C HIS A 186 -15.52 -10.81 7.65
N ILE A 187 -14.41 -10.37 8.26
CA ILE A 187 -14.39 -9.94 9.65
C ILE A 187 -15.27 -8.70 9.85
N ILE A 188 -15.18 -7.71 8.98
CA ILE A 188 -15.98 -6.47 9.02
C ILE A 188 -17.48 -6.77 8.94
N THR A 189 -17.88 -7.77 8.17
CA THR A 189 -19.29 -8.19 8.07
C THR A 189 -19.76 -9.05 9.25
N LYS A 190 -18.88 -9.37 10.21
CA LYS A 190 -19.08 -10.19 11.41
C LYS A 190 -19.69 -11.57 11.16
N PHE A 191 -20.81 -11.63 10.42
CA PHE A 191 -21.48 -12.87 10.09
C PHE A 191 -20.60 -13.81 9.26
N LEU A 192 -19.86 -13.30 8.29
CA LEU A 192 -18.99 -14.11 7.41
C LEU A 192 -17.70 -14.57 8.09
N ALA A 193 -17.27 -13.91 9.16
CA ALA A 193 -16.03 -14.20 9.86
C ALA A 193 -15.92 -15.67 10.32
N ASN A 194 -17.01 -16.23 10.83
CA ASN A 194 -17.03 -17.58 11.39
C ASN A 194 -17.51 -18.66 10.42
N ILE A 195 -18.26 -18.29 9.37
CA ILE A 195 -18.88 -19.26 8.48
C ILE A 195 -18.08 -19.54 7.22
N THR A 196 -17.22 -18.61 6.79
CA THR A 196 -16.36 -18.79 5.62
C THR A 196 -14.97 -19.29 6.01
N ALA A 197 -14.33 -20.07 5.13
CA ALA A 197 -12.96 -20.52 5.34
C ALA A 197 -11.98 -19.34 5.41
N ALA A 198 -12.14 -18.34 4.50
CA ALA A 198 -11.33 -17.13 4.49
C ALA A 198 -11.49 -16.29 5.78
N GLY A 199 -12.73 -16.13 6.27
CA GLY A 199 -12.99 -15.43 7.52
C GLY A 199 -12.34 -16.10 8.74
N ARG A 200 -12.46 -17.43 8.85
CA ARG A 200 -11.81 -18.18 9.93
C ARG A 200 -10.28 -18.09 9.86
N ARG A 201 -9.69 -18.20 8.65
CA ARG A 201 -8.23 -18.02 8.48
C ARG A 201 -7.79 -16.61 8.91
N ALA A 202 -8.52 -15.59 8.50
CA ALA A 202 -8.21 -14.21 8.85
C ALA A 202 -8.30 -13.93 10.36
N VAL A 203 -9.30 -14.50 11.06
CA VAL A 203 -9.39 -14.39 12.53
C VAL A 203 -8.19 -15.05 13.20
N ALA A 204 -7.86 -16.27 12.81
CA ALA A 204 -6.69 -16.97 13.36
C ALA A 204 -5.37 -16.26 13.04
N ALA A 205 -5.23 -15.73 11.83
CA ALA A 205 -4.08 -14.92 11.42
C ALA A 205 -3.95 -13.65 12.27
N ARG A 206 -5.05 -12.93 12.48
CA ARG A 206 -5.09 -11.75 13.35
C ARG A 206 -4.60 -12.07 14.77
N GLU A 207 -5.02 -13.18 15.34
CA GLU A 207 -4.59 -13.61 16.67
C GLU A 207 -3.07 -13.84 16.72
N ARG A 208 -2.50 -14.53 15.73
CA ARG A 208 -1.04 -14.76 15.65
C ARG A 208 -0.26 -13.46 15.44
N LEU A 209 -0.74 -12.58 14.55
CA LEU A 209 -0.17 -11.23 14.37
C LEU A 209 -0.18 -10.43 15.68
N THR A 210 -1.27 -10.52 16.42
CA THR A 210 -1.41 -9.82 17.71
C THR A 210 -0.40 -10.33 18.74
N ILE A 211 -0.13 -11.64 18.78
CA ILE A 211 0.90 -12.25 19.64
C ILE A 211 2.29 -11.75 19.21
N ALA A 212 2.62 -11.83 17.91
CA ALA A 212 3.92 -11.41 17.39
C ALA A 212 4.22 -9.94 17.69
N MET A 213 3.22 -9.06 17.49
CA MET A 213 3.39 -7.63 17.76
C MET A 213 3.48 -7.33 19.25
N HIS A 214 2.80 -8.10 20.10
CA HIS A 214 2.95 -7.97 21.55
C HIS A 214 4.35 -8.35 22.01
N GLU A 215 4.88 -9.50 21.60
CA GLU A 215 6.23 -9.96 21.96
C GLU A 215 7.31 -8.96 21.48
N TRP A 216 7.18 -8.45 20.25
CA TRP A 216 8.07 -7.42 19.74
C TRP A 216 8.00 -6.15 20.58
N HIS A 217 6.78 -5.69 20.90
CA HIS A 217 6.56 -4.49 21.69
C HIS A 217 7.21 -4.60 23.09
N GLU A 218 6.98 -5.71 23.79
CA GLU A 218 7.56 -5.97 25.11
C GLU A 218 9.10 -6.03 25.06
N ALA A 219 9.67 -6.60 24.00
CA ALA A 219 11.11 -6.63 23.82
C ALA A 219 11.69 -5.23 23.65
N VAL A 220 11.06 -4.40 22.80
CA VAL A 220 11.50 -3.00 22.58
C VAL A 220 11.34 -2.15 23.84
N ALA A 221 10.21 -2.27 24.54
CA ALA A 221 9.96 -1.58 25.81
C ALA A 221 10.98 -1.99 26.89
N THR A 222 11.32 -3.26 26.97
CA THR A 222 12.32 -3.82 27.89
C THR A 222 13.70 -3.24 27.61
N LYS A 223 14.11 -3.17 26.33
CA LYS A 223 15.39 -2.55 25.92
C LYS A 223 15.42 -1.06 26.20
N GLN A 224 14.32 -0.33 25.92
CA GLN A 224 14.22 1.10 26.23
C GLN A 224 14.29 1.40 27.72
N ALA A 225 13.89 0.44 28.57
CA ALA A 225 14.05 0.53 30.01
C ALA A 225 15.46 0.12 30.51
N GLY A 226 16.41 -0.10 29.61
CA GLY A 226 17.79 -0.51 29.94
C GLY A 226 17.91 -1.95 30.47
N ARG A 227 16.91 -2.80 30.21
CA ARG A 227 16.89 -4.21 30.61
C ARG A 227 17.17 -5.13 29.42
N ASP A 228 17.58 -6.35 29.67
CA ASP A 228 17.82 -7.37 28.64
C ASP A 228 16.47 -7.92 28.11
N PRO A 229 16.17 -7.77 26.79
CA PRO A 229 14.96 -8.31 26.18
C PRO A 229 15.01 -9.81 25.90
N GLY A 230 16.12 -10.47 26.20
CA GLY A 230 16.37 -11.88 25.90
C GLY A 230 17.15 -12.09 24.59
N ALA A 231 17.82 -13.24 24.51
CA ALA A 231 18.77 -13.54 23.42
C ALA A 231 18.14 -13.48 22.01
N GLN A 232 16.88 -13.90 21.86
CA GLN A 232 16.15 -13.85 20.59
C GLN A 232 15.87 -12.43 20.10
N TRP A 233 15.85 -11.44 21.01
CA TRP A 233 15.60 -10.03 20.74
C TRP A 233 16.86 -9.15 20.85
N GLY A 234 18.05 -9.75 20.90
CA GLY A 234 19.31 -9.03 21.10
C GLY A 234 19.62 -7.96 20.04
N ALA A 235 19.15 -8.14 18.81
CA ALA A 235 19.38 -7.23 17.68
C ALA A 235 18.17 -6.32 17.45
N LEU A 236 17.97 -5.31 18.31
CA LEU A 236 16.90 -4.31 18.21
C LEU A 236 17.42 -2.90 17.91
N ASP A 237 18.68 -2.75 17.45
CA ASP A 237 19.28 -1.45 17.16
C ASP A 237 18.90 -0.92 15.76
N ASP A 238 18.37 -1.78 14.91
CA ASP A 238 17.95 -1.49 13.54
C ASP A 238 16.50 -0.99 13.41
N ILE A 239 15.74 -0.92 14.53
CA ILE A 239 14.37 -0.43 14.54
C ILE A 239 14.31 1.06 14.20
N SER A 240 13.37 1.45 13.32
CA SER A 240 13.16 2.84 12.95
C SER A 240 12.73 3.72 14.13
N GLN A 241 13.11 5.00 14.09
CA GLN A 241 12.75 5.97 15.13
C GLN A 241 11.23 6.09 15.32
N VAL A 242 10.45 6.02 14.23
CA VAL A 242 8.98 6.07 14.30
C VAL A 242 8.44 4.95 15.17
N MET A 243 8.93 3.72 15.00
CA MET A 243 8.46 2.57 15.78
C MET A 243 8.93 2.63 17.23
N GLN A 244 10.15 3.08 17.47
CA GLN A 244 10.65 3.32 18.83
C GLN A 244 9.81 4.38 19.57
N ASP A 245 9.46 5.48 18.91
CA ASP A 245 8.66 6.55 19.53
C ASP A 245 7.22 6.12 19.77
N ARG A 246 6.67 5.25 18.93
CA ARG A 246 5.36 4.62 19.18
C ARG A 246 5.38 3.83 20.49
N VAL A 247 6.41 3.02 20.73
CA VAL A 247 6.55 2.27 22.00
C VAL A 247 6.66 3.24 23.20
N LYS A 248 7.42 4.34 23.09
CA LYS A 248 7.49 5.36 24.15
C LYS A 248 6.14 5.98 24.46
N VAL A 249 5.32 6.27 23.45
CA VAL A 249 3.95 6.80 23.66
C VAL A 249 3.11 5.80 24.45
N TRP A 250 3.17 4.51 24.12
CA TRP A 250 2.44 3.48 24.86
C TRP A 250 2.86 3.41 26.33
N ILE A 251 4.16 3.46 26.59
CA ILE A 251 4.69 3.46 27.95
C ILE A 251 4.20 4.71 28.72
N ALA A 252 4.28 5.88 28.11
CA ALA A 252 3.91 7.15 28.74
C ALA A 252 2.41 7.24 29.04
N THR A 253 1.57 6.73 28.17
CA THR A 253 0.10 6.78 28.31
C THR A 253 -0.46 5.64 29.14
N LYS A 254 0.36 4.66 29.54
CA LYS A 254 -0.06 3.44 30.23
C LYS A 254 -1.24 2.73 29.53
N ALA A 255 -1.22 2.75 28.21
CA ALA A 255 -2.26 2.12 27.40
C ALA A 255 -2.37 0.63 27.71
N SER A 256 -3.58 0.09 27.60
CA SER A 256 -3.80 -1.34 27.83
C SER A 256 -3.01 -2.18 26.80
N GLU A 257 -2.57 -3.34 27.23
CA GLU A 257 -1.88 -4.32 26.36
C GLU A 257 -2.69 -4.61 25.08
N THR A 258 -4.01 -4.75 25.22
CA THR A 258 -4.90 -4.98 24.07
C THR A 258 -4.81 -3.84 23.05
N LEU A 259 -4.86 -2.60 23.49
CA LEU A 259 -4.78 -1.43 22.61
C LEU A 259 -3.42 -1.33 21.92
N GLN A 260 -2.32 -1.63 22.64
CA GLN A 260 -0.97 -1.61 22.06
C GLN A 260 -0.85 -2.58 20.89
N LYS A 261 -1.11 -3.86 21.13
CA LYS A 261 -0.89 -4.92 20.15
C LYS A 261 -1.83 -4.84 18.95
N THR A 262 -3.10 -4.49 19.14
CA THR A 262 -4.05 -4.34 18.03
C THR A 262 -3.71 -3.14 17.14
N ASN A 263 -3.21 -2.06 17.74
CA ASN A 263 -2.80 -0.88 17.01
C ASN A 263 -1.52 -1.12 16.20
N ASP A 264 -0.56 -1.87 16.74
CA ASP A 264 0.66 -2.21 16.02
C ASP A 264 0.39 -3.15 14.84
N VAL A 265 -0.53 -4.12 14.98
CA VAL A 265 -1.02 -4.93 13.83
C VAL A 265 -1.65 -4.04 12.76
N SER A 266 -2.43 -3.02 13.15
CA SER A 266 -3.07 -2.13 12.18
C SER A 266 -2.06 -1.31 11.38
N VAL A 267 -0.94 -0.93 11.99
CA VAL A 267 0.15 -0.21 11.30
C VAL A 267 0.94 -1.15 10.41
N LEU A 268 1.28 -2.34 10.88
CA LEU A 268 1.94 -3.38 10.09
C LEU A 268 1.15 -3.65 8.79
N TRP A 269 -0.16 -3.89 8.92
CA TRP A 269 -1.05 -4.09 7.80
C TRP A 269 -1.14 -2.85 6.90
N GLY A 270 -1.33 -1.66 7.47
CA GLY A 270 -1.52 -0.41 6.72
C GLY A 270 -0.30 0.02 5.89
N VAL A 271 0.92 -0.29 6.36
CA VAL A 271 2.17 0.04 5.64
C VAL A 271 2.38 -0.92 4.46
N ASN A 272 2.10 -2.21 4.63
CA ASN A 272 2.48 -3.22 3.65
C ASN A 272 1.43 -3.42 2.54
N VAL A 273 0.14 -3.49 2.88
CA VAL A 273 -0.85 -4.01 1.93
C VAL A 273 -1.13 -3.13 0.72
N ASN A 274 -0.83 -1.84 0.78
CA ASN A 274 -1.10 -0.94 -0.35
C ASN A 274 0.11 -0.80 -1.28
N SER A 275 1.29 -0.47 -0.76
CA SER A 275 2.51 -0.25 -1.55
C SER A 275 2.93 -1.52 -2.29
N ASN A 276 2.99 -2.65 -1.59
CA ASN A 276 3.45 -3.92 -2.16
C ASN A 276 2.57 -4.37 -3.33
N LYS A 277 1.24 -4.29 -3.18
CA LYS A 277 0.29 -4.60 -4.26
C LYS A 277 0.44 -3.64 -5.44
N ASN A 278 0.70 -2.36 -5.18
CA ASN A 278 0.90 -1.39 -6.27
C ASN A 278 2.19 -1.67 -7.05
N VAL A 279 3.27 -2.16 -6.42
CA VAL A 279 4.47 -2.59 -7.14
C VAL A 279 4.14 -3.77 -8.07
N PHE A 280 3.45 -4.78 -7.57
CA PHE A 280 3.01 -5.90 -8.42
C PHE A 280 2.20 -5.42 -9.64
N TRP A 281 1.14 -4.64 -9.41
CA TRP A 281 0.30 -4.15 -10.49
C TRP A 281 1.05 -3.27 -11.48
N MET A 282 1.93 -2.41 -10.98
CA MET A 282 2.77 -1.55 -11.81
C MET A 282 3.69 -2.37 -12.72
N LEU A 283 4.36 -3.38 -12.17
CA LEU A 283 5.22 -4.29 -12.93
C LEU A 283 4.41 -5.08 -13.97
N MET A 284 3.24 -5.62 -13.60
CA MET A 284 2.36 -6.32 -14.55
C MET A 284 1.94 -5.42 -15.72
N GLN A 285 1.56 -4.16 -15.43
CA GLN A 285 1.17 -3.21 -16.46
C GLN A 285 2.34 -2.83 -17.38
N ILE A 286 3.55 -2.71 -16.83
CA ILE A 286 4.74 -2.34 -17.60
C ILE A 286 5.23 -3.53 -18.45
N TYR A 287 5.40 -4.72 -17.86
CA TYR A 287 5.90 -5.90 -18.58
C TYR A 287 4.95 -6.39 -19.67
N SER A 288 3.64 -6.19 -19.52
CA SER A 288 2.65 -6.53 -20.54
C SER A 288 2.64 -5.57 -21.75
N ARG A 289 3.49 -4.52 -21.76
CA ARG A 289 3.54 -3.49 -22.82
C ARG A 289 4.98 -3.19 -23.21
N SER A 290 5.47 -3.86 -24.25
CA SER A 290 6.88 -3.81 -24.66
C SER A 290 7.41 -2.39 -24.91
N HIS A 291 6.60 -1.51 -25.52
CA HIS A 291 6.98 -0.10 -25.74
C HIS A 291 7.14 0.64 -24.42
N LEU A 292 6.15 0.55 -23.53
CA LEU A 292 6.20 1.21 -22.23
C LEU A 292 7.39 0.69 -21.39
N LEU A 293 7.66 -0.61 -21.43
CA LEU A 293 8.82 -1.22 -20.78
C LEU A 293 10.14 -0.64 -21.29
N SER A 294 10.27 -0.51 -22.62
CA SER A 294 11.45 0.09 -23.25
C SER A 294 11.64 1.55 -22.83
N ASP A 295 10.60 2.34 -22.93
CA ASP A 295 10.63 3.79 -22.64
C ASP A 295 10.95 4.05 -21.16
N ILE A 296 10.35 3.29 -20.24
CA ILE A 296 10.65 3.40 -18.80
C ILE A 296 12.09 2.96 -18.50
N ARG A 297 12.57 1.87 -19.11
CA ARG A 297 13.96 1.42 -18.92
C ARG A 297 14.97 2.45 -19.42
N GLU A 298 14.70 3.11 -20.55
CA GLU A 298 15.54 4.19 -21.07
C GLU A 298 15.51 5.41 -20.11
N GLU A 299 14.33 5.79 -19.63
CA GLU A 299 14.17 6.92 -18.69
C GLU A 299 14.93 6.70 -17.37
N ILE A 300 14.86 5.50 -16.79
CA ILE A 300 15.48 5.23 -15.47
C ILE A 300 16.97 4.90 -15.54
N ALA A 301 17.51 4.49 -16.71
CA ALA A 301 18.88 4.01 -16.86
C ALA A 301 19.98 4.95 -16.33
N PRO A 302 19.88 6.29 -16.43
CA PRO A 302 20.87 7.20 -15.85
C PRO A 302 20.89 7.18 -14.31
N TYR A 303 19.82 6.72 -13.67
CA TYR A 303 19.60 6.86 -12.22
C TYR A 303 19.54 5.53 -11.49
N VAL A 304 19.20 4.45 -12.19
CA VAL A 304 19.15 3.09 -11.64
C VAL A 304 19.83 2.14 -12.62
N HIS A 305 21.00 1.66 -12.25
CA HIS A 305 21.80 0.78 -13.12
C HIS A 305 22.65 -0.17 -12.28
N ILE A 306 23.10 -1.24 -12.92
CA ILE A 306 24.04 -2.19 -12.33
C ILE A 306 25.39 -1.47 -12.16
N SER A 307 26.00 -1.56 -10.99
CA SER A 307 27.28 -0.90 -10.70
C SER A 307 28.34 -1.23 -11.74
N PRO A 308 28.92 -0.21 -12.43
CA PRO A 308 30.03 -0.42 -13.34
C PRO A 308 31.23 -0.96 -12.52
N CYS A 309 32.11 -1.67 -13.07
CA CYS A 309 33.29 -2.28 -12.42
C CYS A 309 33.04 -3.61 -11.68
N GLY A 310 31.90 -4.24 -11.84
CA GLY A 310 31.67 -5.57 -11.26
C GLY A 310 31.66 -5.58 -9.73
N GLU A 311 31.33 -4.44 -9.10
CA GLU A 311 31.04 -4.43 -7.65
C GLU A 311 29.94 -5.43 -7.36
N ARG A 312 30.33 -6.47 -6.62
CA ARG A 312 29.42 -7.50 -6.17
C ARG A 312 29.19 -7.35 -4.68
N GLY A 313 27.98 -7.68 -4.27
CA GLY A 313 27.68 -7.83 -2.84
C GLY A 313 28.55 -8.94 -2.21
N PRO A 314 28.50 -9.07 -0.88
CA PRO A 314 29.23 -10.12 -0.15
C PRO A 314 28.93 -11.54 -0.68
N ASP A 315 27.77 -11.71 -1.29
CA ASP A 315 27.23 -12.99 -1.78
C ASP A 315 27.58 -13.26 -3.24
N GLY A 316 28.39 -12.37 -3.88
CA GLY A 316 28.78 -12.49 -5.27
C GLY A 316 27.78 -12.02 -6.32
N PHE A 317 26.58 -11.56 -5.91
CA PHE A 317 25.58 -10.97 -6.81
C PHE A 317 25.94 -9.53 -7.20
N PRO A 318 25.58 -9.08 -8.42
CA PRO A 318 25.81 -7.70 -8.82
C PRO A 318 24.99 -6.74 -7.96
N LYS A 319 25.60 -5.58 -7.66
CA LYS A 319 24.96 -4.52 -6.89
C LYS A 319 24.34 -3.48 -7.82
N LEU A 320 23.18 -2.94 -7.46
CA LEU A 320 22.61 -1.75 -8.10
C LEU A 320 23.22 -0.48 -7.54
N ASN A 321 23.19 0.57 -8.34
CA ASN A 321 23.37 1.95 -7.92
C ASN A 321 22.04 2.68 -8.15
N ILE A 322 21.49 3.28 -7.09
CA ILE A 322 20.19 3.95 -7.11
C ILE A 322 20.38 5.43 -6.73
N ASN A 323 20.27 6.32 -7.71
CA ASN A 323 20.18 7.74 -7.48
C ASN A 323 18.72 8.14 -7.26
N ILE A 324 18.28 8.16 -6.00
CA ILE A 324 16.90 8.45 -5.60
C ILE A 324 16.45 9.83 -6.09
N ASP A 325 17.29 10.86 -5.92
CA ASP A 325 16.94 12.22 -6.32
C ASP A 325 16.76 12.35 -7.83
N GLY A 326 17.63 11.71 -8.60
CA GLY A 326 17.51 11.64 -10.06
C GLY A 326 16.23 10.92 -10.48
N LEU A 327 15.98 9.76 -9.91
CA LEU A 327 14.76 8.96 -10.16
C LEU A 327 13.49 9.78 -9.88
N MET A 328 13.46 10.51 -8.76
CA MET A 328 12.28 11.30 -8.37
C MET A 328 12.06 12.55 -9.22
N LYS A 329 13.14 13.19 -9.71
CA LYS A 329 13.09 14.47 -10.41
C LYS A 329 12.99 14.35 -11.93
N HIS A 330 13.62 13.32 -12.49
CA HIS A 330 13.87 13.24 -13.93
C HIS A 330 13.22 12.02 -14.60
N CYS A 331 12.43 11.23 -13.87
CA CYS A 331 11.72 10.07 -14.41
C CYS A 331 10.21 10.25 -14.31
N PRO A 332 9.61 11.17 -15.10
CA PRO A 332 8.18 11.44 -15.06
C PRO A 332 7.33 10.26 -15.52
N LEU A 333 7.79 9.43 -16.47
CA LEU A 333 7.00 8.33 -17.01
C LEU A 333 6.77 7.22 -16.00
N ILE A 334 7.82 6.76 -15.30
CA ILE A 334 7.67 5.74 -14.25
C ILE A 334 6.82 6.25 -13.08
N LYS A 335 6.94 7.53 -12.73
CA LYS A 335 6.10 8.15 -11.71
C LYS A 335 4.64 8.25 -12.15
N ALA A 336 4.39 8.61 -13.40
CA ALA A 336 3.05 8.62 -13.98
C ALA A 336 2.44 7.21 -14.06
N ALA A 337 3.26 6.19 -14.38
CA ALA A 337 2.85 4.79 -14.33
C ALA A 337 2.41 4.35 -12.92
N PHE A 338 3.07 4.82 -11.87
CA PHE A 338 2.63 4.59 -10.50
C PHE A 338 1.26 5.25 -10.22
N TYR A 339 1.03 6.48 -10.65
CA TYR A 339 -0.26 7.14 -10.44
C TYR A 339 -1.38 6.47 -11.23
N GLU A 340 -1.11 6.03 -12.46
CA GLU A 340 -2.07 5.28 -13.27
C GLU A 340 -2.37 3.91 -12.64
N THR A 341 -1.36 3.25 -12.08
CA THR A 341 -1.54 2.02 -11.30
C THR A 341 -2.49 2.25 -10.12
N MET A 342 -2.25 3.28 -9.34
CA MET A 342 -3.14 3.61 -8.22
C MET A 342 -4.56 3.96 -8.69
N ARG A 343 -4.71 4.67 -9.82
CA ARG A 343 -6.02 4.99 -10.37
C ARG A 343 -6.84 3.75 -10.69
N MET A 344 -6.21 2.76 -11.28
CA MET A 344 -6.90 1.53 -11.71
C MET A 344 -7.14 0.55 -10.55
N ASN A 345 -6.19 0.43 -9.62
CA ASN A 345 -6.19 -0.66 -8.65
C ASN A 345 -6.61 -0.27 -7.22
N MET A 346 -6.71 1.03 -6.92
CA MET A 346 -7.13 1.49 -5.58
C MET A 346 -8.56 2.02 -5.59
N SER A 347 -9.44 1.39 -4.83
CA SER A 347 -10.87 1.72 -4.77
C SER A 347 -11.37 2.08 -3.36
N GLY A 348 -10.47 2.51 -2.48
CA GLY A 348 -10.81 2.81 -1.10
C GLY A 348 -11.91 3.87 -0.96
N LEU A 349 -12.90 3.60 -0.10
CA LEU A 349 -13.96 4.53 0.24
C LEU A 349 -13.47 5.55 1.28
N GLY A 350 -13.65 6.82 1.00
CA GLY A 350 -13.44 7.87 1.98
C GLY A 350 -14.71 8.11 2.79
N ILE A 351 -14.74 7.78 4.08
CA ILE A 351 -15.91 7.96 4.93
C ILE A 351 -15.75 9.20 5.82
N ARG A 352 -16.79 10.02 5.94
CA ARG A 352 -16.86 11.16 6.84
C ARG A 352 -18.21 11.19 7.55
N GLU A 353 -18.20 11.45 8.83
CA GLU A 353 -19.37 11.72 9.64
C GLU A 353 -19.69 13.21 9.61
N VAL A 354 -20.92 13.54 9.38
CA VAL A 354 -21.40 14.93 9.35
C VAL A 354 -21.78 15.35 10.76
N ILE A 355 -20.94 16.18 11.40
CA ILE A 355 -21.14 16.65 12.77
C ILE A 355 -22.03 17.89 12.81
N LYS A 356 -21.93 18.72 11.79
CA LYS A 356 -22.76 19.91 11.58
C LYS A 356 -23.25 19.93 10.15
N ASP A 357 -24.42 20.49 9.93
CA ASP A 357 -24.94 20.69 8.57
C ASP A 357 -23.88 21.32 7.68
N VAL A 358 -23.72 20.76 6.50
CA VAL A 358 -22.75 21.23 5.51
C VAL A 358 -23.41 21.41 4.15
N VAL A 359 -23.08 22.51 3.47
CA VAL A 359 -23.50 22.76 2.09
C VAL A 359 -22.31 22.55 1.17
N LEU A 360 -22.47 21.64 0.22
CA LEU A 360 -21.50 21.37 -0.83
C LEU A 360 -22.05 21.88 -2.16
N LYS A 361 -21.20 22.57 -2.96
CA LYS A 361 -21.60 23.19 -4.22
C LYS A 361 -20.75 22.67 -5.37
N GLU A 362 -21.40 22.27 -6.45
CA GLU A 362 -20.69 21.92 -7.69
C GLU A 362 -19.96 23.15 -8.23
N SER A 363 -18.79 22.93 -8.86
CA SER A 363 -18.16 23.96 -9.68
C SER A 363 -18.86 24.08 -11.04
N ALA A 364 -18.67 25.21 -11.72
CA ALA A 364 -19.18 25.40 -13.09
C ALA A 364 -18.55 24.36 -14.04
N SER A 365 -17.24 24.09 -13.89
CA SER A 365 -16.53 23.11 -14.70
C SER A 365 -17.04 21.70 -14.50
N ASP A 366 -17.33 21.29 -13.25
CA ASP A 366 -17.91 19.96 -12.99
C ASP A 366 -19.34 19.86 -13.53
N ALA A 367 -20.16 20.91 -13.36
CA ALA A 367 -21.50 20.92 -13.91
C ALA A 367 -21.48 20.76 -15.44
N GLU A 368 -20.60 21.44 -16.13
CA GLU A 368 -20.39 21.30 -17.58
C GLU A 368 -19.92 19.92 -17.96
N LEU A 369 -18.89 19.39 -17.26
CA LEU A 369 -18.33 18.05 -17.45
C LEU A 369 -19.40 16.95 -17.33
N PHE A 370 -20.36 17.15 -16.43
CA PHE A 370 -21.47 16.21 -16.19
C PHE A 370 -22.75 16.56 -16.99
N GLY A 371 -22.67 17.47 -17.98
CA GLY A 371 -23.77 17.81 -18.89
C GLY A 371 -24.90 18.59 -18.23
N LYS A 372 -24.63 19.29 -17.13
CA LYS A 372 -25.62 20.06 -16.38
C LYS A 372 -25.69 21.51 -16.89
N LYS A 373 -26.89 22.06 -16.93
CA LYS A 373 -27.09 23.48 -17.35
C LYS A 373 -26.56 24.49 -16.31
N ARG A 374 -26.48 24.12 -15.07
CA ARG A 374 -26.00 24.97 -13.95
C ARG A 374 -25.51 24.11 -12.77
N PRO A 375 -24.55 24.61 -11.98
CA PRO A 375 -24.14 24.00 -10.76
C PRO A 375 -25.27 23.84 -9.74
N GLN A 376 -25.25 22.75 -8.99
CA GLN A 376 -26.20 22.49 -7.91
C GLN A 376 -25.52 22.62 -6.54
N ALA A 377 -26.33 22.86 -5.51
CA ALA A 377 -25.90 22.87 -4.12
C ALA A 377 -26.68 21.81 -3.32
N TYR A 378 -25.97 21.10 -2.47
CA TYR A 378 -26.50 20.01 -1.66
C TYR A 378 -26.34 20.32 -0.18
N THR A 379 -27.42 20.31 0.57
CA THR A 379 -27.39 20.42 2.02
C THR A 379 -27.36 19.03 2.63
N ILE A 380 -26.30 18.73 3.36
CA ILE A 380 -26.09 17.44 4.02
C ILE A 380 -26.29 17.66 5.52
N PRO A 381 -27.33 17.04 6.14
CA PRO A 381 -27.64 17.29 7.53
C PRO A 381 -26.68 16.57 8.49
N ALA A 382 -26.49 17.16 9.67
CA ALA A 382 -25.79 16.52 10.77
C ALA A 382 -26.36 15.14 11.11
N GLY A 383 -25.52 14.24 11.59
CA GLY A 383 -25.87 12.84 11.86
C GLY A 383 -25.87 11.93 10.62
N SER A 384 -25.60 12.46 9.42
CA SER A 384 -25.43 11.69 8.20
C SER A 384 -24.00 11.21 8.02
N THR A 385 -23.78 10.28 7.08
CA THR A 385 -22.48 9.82 6.65
C THR A 385 -22.23 10.22 5.19
N LEU A 386 -21.11 10.88 4.91
CA LEU A 386 -20.60 11.12 3.57
C LEU A 386 -19.67 9.97 3.15
N VAL A 387 -19.83 9.50 1.92
CA VAL A 387 -19.01 8.47 1.30
C VAL A 387 -18.38 9.04 0.04
N LEU A 388 -17.07 9.12 0.00
CA LEU A 388 -16.29 9.50 -1.18
C LEU A 388 -16.02 8.23 -1.98
N ALA A 389 -16.66 8.08 -3.12
CA ALA A 389 -16.56 6.91 -3.97
C ALA A 389 -15.36 7.03 -4.95
N ASN A 390 -14.14 7.02 -4.41
CA ASN A 390 -12.92 7.28 -5.20
C ASN A 390 -12.80 6.32 -6.39
N GLY A 391 -12.97 5.01 -6.21
CA GLY A 391 -12.88 4.02 -7.28
C GLY A 391 -13.87 4.30 -8.42
N THR A 392 -15.10 4.72 -8.09
CA THR A 392 -16.12 5.06 -9.09
C THR A 392 -15.70 6.31 -9.89
N MET A 393 -15.13 7.32 -9.25
CA MET A 393 -14.64 8.53 -9.94
C MET A 393 -13.41 8.22 -10.80
N GLN A 394 -12.52 7.36 -10.35
CA GLN A 394 -11.31 6.97 -11.06
C GLN A 394 -11.61 6.22 -12.37
N MET A 395 -12.77 5.58 -12.47
CA MET A 395 -13.24 4.85 -13.64
C MET A 395 -14.35 5.60 -14.41
N ASP A 396 -14.54 6.90 -14.13
CA ASP A 396 -15.50 7.73 -14.85
C ASP A 396 -14.87 8.33 -16.10
N GLN A 397 -15.41 8.01 -17.28
CA GLN A 397 -14.90 8.50 -18.56
C GLN A 397 -15.00 10.03 -18.73
N ARG A 398 -15.87 10.69 -17.95
CA ARG A 398 -15.96 12.16 -17.93
C ARG A 398 -14.76 12.78 -17.23
N ILE A 399 -14.21 12.10 -16.21
CA ILE A 399 -13.06 12.57 -15.42
C ILE A 399 -11.74 12.08 -16.03
N PHE A 400 -11.69 10.83 -16.47
CA PHE A 400 -10.53 10.17 -17.07
C PHE A 400 -10.92 9.56 -18.42
N ALA A 401 -10.48 10.15 -19.52
CA ALA A 401 -10.74 9.61 -20.86
C ALA A 401 -10.20 8.17 -20.98
N ASN A 402 -11.00 7.27 -21.56
CA ASN A 402 -10.68 5.84 -21.71
C ASN A 402 -10.18 5.20 -20.38
N PRO A 403 -10.99 5.19 -19.32
CA PRO A 403 -10.55 4.85 -17.98
C PRO A 403 -10.09 3.39 -17.84
N GLU A 404 -10.53 2.49 -18.71
CA GLU A 404 -10.12 1.08 -18.75
C GLU A 404 -8.71 0.89 -19.33
N GLN A 405 -8.19 1.89 -20.05
CA GLN A 405 -6.87 1.83 -20.66
C GLN A 405 -5.81 2.31 -19.66
N PHE A 406 -4.74 1.52 -19.50
CA PHE A 406 -3.55 1.95 -18.76
C PHE A 406 -2.77 2.94 -19.63
N TYR A 407 -2.79 4.22 -19.24
CA TYR A 407 -2.21 5.32 -19.98
C TYR A 407 -1.54 6.30 -19.01
N PRO A 408 -0.27 6.07 -18.64
CA PRO A 408 0.48 6.90 -17.68
C PRO A 408 0.54 8.38 -18.03
N GLU A 409 0.69 8.70 -19.32
CA GLU A 409 0.91 10.06 -19.82
C GLU A 409 -0.24 11.01 -19.49
N ARG A 410 -1.43 10.48 -19.13
CA ARG A 410 -2.53 11.32 -18.63
C ARG A 410 -2.18 12.14 -17.40
N PHE A 411 -1.17 11.73 -16.64
CA PHE A 411 -0.68 12.42 -15.44
C PHE A 411 0.51 13.33 -15.72
N ILE A 412 1.04 13.34 -16.95
CA ILE A 412 2.15 14.21 -17.36
C ILE A 412 1.58 15.48 -17.98
N GLU A 413 2.05 16.61 -17.51
CA GLU A 413 1.71 17.94 -18.00
C GLU A 413 2.99 18.74 -18.28
N GLU A 414 2.93 19.70 -19.17
CA GLU A 414 4.02 20.64 -19.38
C GLU A 414 4.07 21.62 -18.20
N GLY A 415 5.21 21.70 -17.55
CA GLY A 415 5.45 22.66 -16.46
C GLY A 415 5.64 24.08 -16.97
N PRO A 416 5.66 25.08 -16.08
CA PRO A 416 5.87 26.48 -16.46
C PRO A 416 7.21 26.77 -17.14
N ASP A 417 8.19 25.87 -16.95
CA ASP A 417 9.54 25.89 -17.51
C ASP A 417 9.68 25.03 -18.77
N GLY A 418 8.57 24.47 -19.27
CA GLY A 418 8.55 23.55 -20.41
C GLY A 418 8.97 22.13 -20.08
N ALA A 419 9.39 21.83 -18.83
CA ALA A 419 9.75 20.49 -18.43
C ALA A 419 8.49 19.63 -18.08
N PRO A 420 8.52 18.31 -18.32
CA PRO A 420 7.41 17.44 -17.97
C PRO A 420 7.23 17.39 -16.43
N ARG A 421 5.99 17.60 -16.01
CA ARG A 421 5.60 17.56 -14.59
C ARG A 421 4.49 16.52 -14.38
N VAL A 422 4.63 15.71 -13.35
CA VAL A 422 3.62 14.69 -12.99
C VAL A 422 2.70 15.25 -11.91
N THR A 423 1.38 15.18 -12.16
CA THR A 423 0.35 15.68 -11.24
C THR A 423 -0.70 14.60 -10.97
N MET A 424 -1.19 14.53 -9.75
CA MET A 424 -2.23 13.56 -9.39
C MET A 424 -3.63 13.95 -9.91
N LYS A 425 -3.80 15.17 -10.42
CA LYS A 425 -5.12 15.66 -10.90
C LYS A 425 -6.25 15.34 -9.90
N ASN A 426 -7.26 14.63 -10.38
CA ASN A 426 -8.43 14.20 -9.58
C ASN A 426 -8.24 12.85 -8.89
N LEU A 427 -7.01 12.36 -8.79
CA LEU A 427 -6.69 11.13 -8.08
C LEU A 427 -6.55 11.38 -6.58
N HIS A 428 -7.36 10.68 -5.77
CA HIS A 428 -7.43 10.87 -4.32
C HIS A 428 -7.13 9.60 -3.54
N THR A 429 -6.29 8.73 -4.06
CA THR A 429 -5.93 7.43 -3.46
C THR A 429 -5.27 7.55 -2.08
N PHE A 430 -4.52 8.62 -1.84
CA PHE A 430 -3.98 8.94 -0.51
C PHE A 430 -4.99 9.64 0.41
N GLY A 431 -6.26 9.75 0.02
CA GLY A 431 -7.25 10.54 0.75
C GLY A 431 -6.98 12.04 0.70
N GLY A 432 -7.58 12.82 1.62
CA GLY A 432 -7.44 14.27 1.61
C GLY A 432 -7.76 14.95 2.94
N GLY A 433 -7.39 16.23 3.01
CA GLY A 433 -7.57 17.07 4.19
C GLY A 433 -6.83 16.54 5.41
N LEU A 434 -7.48 16.61 6.58
CA LEU A 434 -6.93 16.15 7.86
C LEU A 434 -6.55 14.66 7.88
N TYR A 435 -7.14 13.87 7.00
CA TYR A 435 -7.01 12.42 6.97
C TYR A 435 -6.20 11.90 5.77
N LYS A 436 -5.38 12.77 5.18
CA LYS A 436 -4.46 12.38 4.13
C LYS A 436 -3.40 11.43 4.67
N CYS A 437 -3.03 10.40 3.89
CA CYS A 437 -2.06 9.38 4.27
C CYS A 437 -0.75 10.01 4.79
N LYS A 438 -0.29 9.58 5.95
CA LYS A 438 0.97 10.07 6.55
C LYS A 438 2.19 9.52 5.83
N GLY A 439 2.13 8.29 5.34
CA GLY A 439 3.22 7.64 4.61
C GLY A 439 3.32 7.97 3.12
N ARG A 440 2.50 8.86 2.57
CA ARG A 440 2.41 9.08 1.11
C ARG A 440 3.72 9.44 0.42
N TYR A 441 4.55 10.23 1.05
CA TYR A 441 5.85 10.65 0.48
C TYR A 441 6.88 9.53 0.50
N PHE A 442 6.86 8.72 1.54
CA PHE A 442 7.68 7.52 1.61
C PHE A 442 7.19 6.49 0.60
N ALA A 443 5.88 6.19 0.57
CA ALA A 443 5.29 5.20 -0.33
C ALA A 443 5.54 5.50 -1.82
N GLU A 444 5.54 6.77 -2.24
CA GLU A 444 5.88 7.13 -3.62
C GLU A 444 7.33 6.76 -3.95
N LYS A 445 8.28 7.13 -3.09
CA LYS A 445 9.70 6.82 -3.27
C LYS A 445 9.96 5.31 -3.22
N GLU A 446 9.38 4.64 -2.23
CA GLU A 446 9.48 3.22 -2.02
C GLU A 446 9.04 2.42 -3.26
N VAL A 447 7.83 2.67 -3.78
CA VAL A 447 7.30 2.00 -4.96
C VAL A 447 8.21 2.21 -6.17
N LEU A 448 8.71 3.44 -6.38
CA LEU A 448 9.59 3.73 -7.52
C LEU A 448 10.95 3.05 -7.39
N ILE A 449 11.53 2.98 -6.18
CA ILE A 449 12.79 2.25 -5.92
C ILE A 449 12.61 0.76 -6.25
N PHE A 450 11.60 0.11 -5.71
CA PHE A 450 11.36 -1.31 -5.96
C PHE A 450 11.07 -1.60 -7.45
N ALA A 451 10.14 -0.85 -8.05
CA ALA A 451 9.77 -1.07 -9.45
C ALA A 451 10.96 -0.86 -10.40
N SER A 452 11.69 0.27 -10.27
CA SER A 452 12.84 0.55 -11.14
C SER A 452 13.95 -0.49 -10.98
N SER A 453 14.23 -0.92 -9.78
CA SER A 453 15.26 -1.92 -9.51
C SER A 453 14.94 -3.28 -10.13
N LEU A 454 13.68 -3.73 -9.99
CA LEU A 454 13.23 -4.98 -10.61
C LEU A 454 13.21 -4.89 -12.14
N LEU A 455 12.82 -3.75 -12.72
CA LEU A 455 12.87 -3.52 -14.17
C LEU A 455 14.29 -3.53 -14.72
N VAL A 456 15.29 -3.13 -13.95
CA VAL A 456 16.71 -3.17 -14.34
C VAL A 456 17.27 -4.59 -14.22
N MET A 457 16.91 -5.32 -13.17
CA MET A 457 17.54 -6.60 -12.85
C MET A 457 16.90 -7.81 -13.54
N TRP A 458 15.63 -7.74 -13.89
CA TRP A 458 14.86 -8.90 -14.31
C TRP A 458 14.06 -8.66 -15.58
N ASP A 459 13.92 -9.69 -16.39
CA ASP A 459 12.90 -9.82 -17.42
C ASP A 459 11.80 -10.76 -16.92
N VAL A 460 10.56 -10.42 -17.21
CA VAL A 460 9.36 -11.19 -16.84
C VAL A 460 8.59 -11.53 -18.10
N ALA A 461 8.31 -12.81 -18.27
CA ALA A 461 7.61 -13.35 -19.44
C ALA A 461 6.55 -14.38 -19.00
N PRO A 462 5.54 -14.66 -19.81
CA PRO A 462 4.60 -15.75 -19.55
C PRO A 462 5.32 -17.12 -19.66
N VAL A 463 4.86 -18.11 -18.88
CA VAL A 463 5.46 -19.46 -18.91
C VAL A 463 5.19 -20.16 -20.25
N ASN A 464 4.06 -19.91 -20.88
CA ASN A 464 3.56 -20.64 -22.05
C ASN A 464 3.99 -20.03 -23.40
N GLY A 465 4.79 -18.93 -23.40
CA GLY A 465 5.18 -18.23 -24.64
C GLY A 465 4.07 -17.41 -25.29
N GLU A 466 2.94 -17.22 -24.63
CA GLU A 466 1.85 -16.32 -24.99
C GLU A 466 2.16 -14.87 -24.57
N GLU A 467 1.24 -13.94 -24.80
CA GLU A 467 1.39 -12.58 -24.24
C GLU A 467 1.17 -12.57 -22.73
N LEU A 468 1.94 -11.74 -22.02
CA LEU A 468 1.76 -11.57 -20.58
C LEU A 468 0.48 -10.78 -20.31
N GLU A 469 -0.54 -11.46 -19.82
CA GLU A 469 -1.83 -10.85 -19.50
C GLU A 469 -1.84 -10.28 -18.08
N VAL A 470 -2.39 -9.06 -17.93
CA VAL A 470 -2.66 -8.48 -16.63
C VAL A 470 -3.84 -9.21 -15.98
N PRO A 471 -3.69 -9.79 -14.78
CA PRO A 471 -4.74 -10.60 -14.18
C PRO A 471 -5.98 -9.77 -13.83
N LYS A 472 -7.12 -10.46 -13.68
CA LYS A 472 -8.34 -9.83 -13.19
C LYS A 472 -8.19 -9.41 -11.74
N MET A 473 -8.75 -8.26 -11.42
CA MET A 473 -8.73 -7.74 -10.05
C MET A 473 -9.74 -8.46 -9.17
N GLY A 474 -9.26 -8.89 -8.01
CA GLY A 474 -10.08 -9.40 -6.93
C GLY A 474 -10.73 -8.28 -6.10
N TYR A 475 -11.33 -8.68 -4.99
CA TYR A 475 -11.89 -7.73 -4.03
C TYR A 475 -10.78 -7.17 -3.11
N ALA A 476 -10.94 -5.93 -2.66
CA ALA A 476 -10.08 -5.37 -1.61
C ALA A 476 -10.74 -4.24 -0.84
N GLY A 477 -10.17 -3.93 0.32
CA GLY A 477 -10.54 -2.76 1.12
C GLY A 477 -9.99 -1.45 0.56
N ALA A 478 -8.77 -1.45 0.01
CA ALA A 478 -8.10 -0.28 -0.58
C ALA A 478 -7.38 -0.67 -1.88
N SER A 479 -6.15 -1.19 -1.84
CA SER A 479 -5.49 -1.76 -3.02
C SER A 479 -5.98 -3.19 -3.26
N ARG A 480 -6.29 -3.52 -4.51
CA ARG A 480 -6.85 -4.83 -4.90
C ARG A 480 -5.75 -5.88 -5.02
N SER A 481 -6.04 -7.10 -4.59
CA SER A 481 -5.26 -8.28 -4.96
C SER A 481 -5.69 -8.78 -6.35
N PRO A 482 -4.89 -9.53 -7.08
CA PRO A 482 -5.37 -10.27 -8.24
C PRO A 482 -6.39 -11.34 -7.79
N LEU A 483 -7.30 -11.69 -8.69
CA LEU A 483 -8.27 -12.76 -8.43
C LEU A 483 -7.57 -14.12 -8.33
N GLU A 484 -6.58 -14.31 -9.19
CA GLU A 484 -5.66 -15.45 -9.22
C GLU A 484 -4.25 -14.93 -9.47
N ASP A 485 -3.23 -15.56 -8.86
CA ASP A 485 -1.85 -15.19 -9.10
C ASP A 485 -1.42 -15.58 -10.52
N VAL A 486 -0.40 -14.91 -11.03
CA VAL A 486 0.13 -15.12 -12.38
C VAL A 486 1.43 -15.88 -12.28
N ARG A 487 1.48 -17.08 -12.88
CA ARG A 487 2.74 -17.82 -13.04
C ARG A 487 3.55 -17.20 -14.16
N VAL A 488 4.78 -16.75 -13.83
CA VAL A 488 5.68 -16.08 -14.76
C VAL A 488 7.02 -16.78 -14.84
N ARG A 489 7.72 -16.56 -15.95
CA ARG A 489 9.13 -16.89 -16.12
C ARG A 489 9.98 -15.65 -15.86
N LEU A 490 10.98 -15.81 -15.02
CA LEU A 490 11.93 -14.77 -14.64
C LEU A 490 13.29 -15.07 -15.25
N THR A 491 13.90 -14.07 -15.86
CA THR A 491 15.25 -14.15 -16.43
C THR A 491 16.10 -13.01 -15.90
N ARG A 492 17.31 -13.33 -15.44
CA ARG A 492 18.26 -12.31 -15.01
C ARG A 492 18.75 -11.48 -16.19
N ARG A 493 18.87 -10.18 -16.02
CA ARG A 493 19.43 -9.26 -17.03
C ARG A 493 20.92 -8.97 -16.82
N TYR A 494 21.53 -9.67 -15.94
CA TYR A 494 22.96 -9.59 -15.64
C TYR A 494 23.58 -10.97 -15.71
N ASN A 495 24.85 -11.01 -16.13
CA ASN A 495 25.67 -12.23 -16.20
C ASN A 495 26.68 -12.28 -15.06
#